data_fdea8bfe66e9166a710a0a171cbd5e1c
#
_entry.id   fdea8bfe66e9166a710a0a171cbd5e1c
#
_cell.length_a   1.000
_cell.length_b   1.000
_cell.length_c   1.000
_cell.angle_alpha   90.00
_cell.angle_beta   90.00
_cell.angle_gamma   90.00
#
_symmetry.space_group_name_H-M   'P 1'
#
loop_
_entity.id
_entity.type
_entity.pdbx_description
1 polymer ?
#
loop_
_entity_poly.entity_id
_entity_poly.type
_entity_poly.pdbx_seq_one_letter_code
_entity_poly.pdbx_strand_id
1 'polypeptide(L)'
;ENKEFVFLTLTAPNVTADELEDEIQHYNKSFQRLMQRKEVKSAVKGYVRKLEVTYDGKEFITKYMYKNRTNYYKKRGLNIGDKNPNFDTYHPHFHVVLAVNKTYFNKPNVYIRQSRWLELWQESTKNPSITQVDVRRVKHTNNKKEVSEIAKYSAKDSDYLQNETVFETFFNALTGKRLIVYSGLFKDASKLYDNNELEKYKEIDPTQYIYLLFYHWGHTEYIQTEQKLMSEDMQKEVN
;
A
#
# COMPACT_ATOMS: atom_id res chain seq x y z
N GLU A 1 -4.12 23.17 5.07
CA GLU A 1 -3.32 23.93 4.07
C GLU A 1 -1.83 24.10 4.43
N ASN A 2 -1.40 23.72 5.62
CA ASN A 2 -0.01 23.89 6.09
C ASN A 2 0.63 22.55 6.48
N LYS A 3 0.40 21.51 5.70
CA LYS A 3 0.95 20.18 5.95
C LYS A 3 1.86 19.72 4.81
N GLU A 4 2.81 18.88 5.19
CA GLU A 4 3.65 18.10 4.31
C GLU A 4 3.30 16.62 4.52
N PHE A 5 3.67 15.78 3.56
CA PHE A 5 3.37 14.37 3.64
C PHE A 5 4.64 13.53 3.53
N VAL A 6 4.67 12.47 4.32
CA VAL A 6 5.71 11.44 4.29
C VAL A 6 5.07 10.13 3.88
N PHE A 7 5.60 9.49 2.86
CA PHE A 7 5.26 8.12 2.51
C PHE A 7 6.23 7.18 3.23
N LEU A 8 5.67 6.23 3.96
CA LEU A 8 6.41 5.27 4.76
C LEU A 8 5.96 3.86 4.40
N THR A 9 6.91 2.98 4.03
CA THR A 9 6.65 1.55 3.88
C THR A 9 7.31 0.80 5.03
N LEU A 10 6.50 0.09 5.80
CA LEU A 10 6.92 -0.74 6.92
C LEU A 10 6.80 -2.21 6.53
N THR A 11 7.88 -2.94 6.63
CA THR A 11 8.00 -4.33 6.19
C THR A 11 8.72 -5.15 7.24
N ALA A 12 8.64 -6.48 7.13
CA ALA A 12 9.43 -7.45 7.89
C ALA A 12 9.75 -8.67 7.00
N PRO A 13 10.46 -9.69 7.50
CA PRO A 13 10.63 -10.94 6.77
C PRO A 13 9.31 -11.58 6.36
N ASN A 14 9.35 -12.38 5.30
CA ASN A 14 8.23 -13.18 4.88
C ASN A 14 7.85 -14.21 5.95
N VAL A 15 6.61 -14.64 5.93
CA VAL A 15 6.04 -15.67 6.84
C VAL A 15 5.38 -16.78 6.04
N THR A 16 5.14 -17.92 6.66
CA THR A 16 4.41 -19.05 6.10
C THR A 16 2.90 -18.81 6.12
N ALA A 17 2.12 -19.68 5.49
CA ALA A 17 0.66 -19.56 5.42
C ALA A 17 0.00 -19.59 6.79
N ASP A 18 0.45 -20.48 7.66
CA ASP A 18 -0.05 -20.67 9.03
C ASP A 18 0.30 -19.51 9.98
N GLU A 19 1.37 -18.78 9.69
CA GLU A 19 1.81 -17.62 10.48
C GLU A 19 1.17 -16.29 10.04
N LEU A 20 0.58 -16.23 8.82
CA LEU A 20 0.18 -14.97 8.19
C LEU A 20 -0.85 -14.17 9.00
N GLU A 21 -1.89 -14.83 9.52
CA GLU A 21 -2.92 -14.13 10.29
C GLU A 21 -2.36 -13.53 11.59
N ASP A 22 -1.56 -14.29 12.31
CA ASP A 22 -0.93 -13.86 13.56
C ASP A 22 0.05 -12.72 13.31
N GLU A 23 0.83 -12.78 12.22
CA GLU A 23 1.76 -11.71 11.86
C GLU A 23 1.01 -10.42 11.46
N ILE A 24 -0.11 -10.50 10.76
CA ILE A 24 -0.96 -9.32 10.50
C ILE A 24 -1.48 -8.71 11.82
N GLN A 25 -1.90 -9.53 12.77
CA GLN A 25 -2.33 -9.05 14.07
C GLN A 25 -1.17 -8.41 14.85
N HIS A 26 0.01 -9.06 14.81
CA HIS A 26 1.23 -8.54 15.39
C HIS A 26 1.62 -7.18 14.80
N TYR A 27 1.56 -7.04 13.47
CA TYR A 27 1.84 -5.78 12.76
C TYR A 27 0.86 -4.68 13.18
N ASN A 28 -0.42 -4.98 13.27
CA ASN A 28 -1.42 -4.01 13.70
C ASN A 28 -1.11 -3.46 15.11
N LYS A 29 -0.79 -4.34 16.05
CA LYS A 29 -0.39 -3.96 17.43
C LYS A 29 0.95 -3.18 17.42
N SER A 30 1.88 -3.60 16.59
CA SER A 30 3.20 -2.94 16.44
C SER A 30 3.07 -1.54 15.87
N PHE A 31 2.21 -1.34 14.88
CA PHE A 31 1.93 -0.02 14.32
C PHE A 31 1.29 0.91 15.36
N GLN A 32 0.38 0.41 16.19
CA GLN A 32 -0.18 1.20 17.28
C GLN A 32 0.92 1.64 18.27
N ARG A 33 1.82 0.72 18.67
CA ARG A 33 2.98 1.05 19.52
C ARG A 33 3.87 2.11 18.86
N LEU A 34 4.16 1.97 17.57
CA LEU A 34 4.95 2.94 16.80
C LEU A 34 4.32 4.34 16.86
N MET A 35 3.01 4.46 16.62
CA MET A 35 2.30 5.74 16.64
C MET A 35 2.25 6.38 18.04
N GLN A 36 2.41 5.61 19.11
CA GLN A 36 2.46 6.12 20.49
C GLN A 36 3.87 6.55 20.94
N ARG A 37 4.92 6.24 20.18
CA ARG A 37 6.28 6.73 20.47
C ARG A 37 6.31 8.26 20.53
N LYS A 38 6.92 8.82 21.57
CA LYS A 38 6.91 10.28 21.84
C LYS A 38 7.31 11.11 20.62
N GLU A 39 8.38 10.73 19.93
CA GLU A 39 8.89 11.42 18.74
C GLU A 39 7.91 11.30 17.55
N VAL A 40 7.28 10.13 17.32
CA VAL A 40 6.31 9.93 16.27
C VAL A 40 5.03 10.71 16.56
N LYS A 41 4.48 10.56 17.78
CA LYS A 41 3.25 11.25 18.22
C LYS A 41 3.38 12.77 18.15
N SER A 42 4.55 13.32 18.43
CA SER A 42 4.77 14.77 18.33
C SER A 42 4.82 15.28 16.89
N ALA A 43 5.40 14.49 15.98
CA ALA A 43 5.60 14.86 14.58
C ALA A 43 4.34 14.64 13.72
N VAL A 44 3.64 13.51 13.89
CA VAL A 44 2.51 13.07 13.05
C VAL A 44 1.20 13.70 13.50
N LYS A 45 0.45 14.27 12.54
CA LYS A 45 -0.85 14.94 12.76
C LYS A 45 -2.03 14.10 12.24
N GLY A 46 -1.74 13.03 11.56
CA GLY A 46 -2.68 12.07 11.01
C GLY A 46 -1.99 11.13 10.06
N TYR A 47 -2.64 10.03 9.78
CA TYR A 47 -2.15 9.05 8.80
C TYR A 47 -3.29 8.33 8.08
N VAL A 48 -3.02 7.90 6.87
CA VAL A 48 -3.72 6.79 6.23
C VAL A 48 -2.74 5.64 6.12
N ARG A 49 -3.15 4.46 6.58
CA ARG A 49 -2.36 3.23 6.55
C ARG A 49 -3.14 2.16 5.79
N LYS A 50 -2.47 1.52 4.84
CA LYS A 50 -2.99 0.37 4.10
C LYS A 50 -2.15 -0.86 4.42
N LEU A 51 -2.82 -1.98 4.68
CA LEU A 51 -2.20 -3.31 4.70
C LEU A 51 -2.20 -3.85 3.27
N GLU A 52 -1.05 -4.34 2.83
CA GLU A 52 -0.89 -5.12 1.60
C GLU A 52 -0.17 -6.43 1.94
N VAL A 53 -0.59 -7.51 1.31
CA VAL A 53 0.07 -8.82 1.40
C VAL A 53 0.43 -9.25 -0.01
N THR A 54 1.66 -9.68 -0.21
CA THR A 54 2.12 -10.29 -1.46
C THR A 54 2.53 -11.74 -1.20
N TYR A 55 2.36 -12.60 -2.22
CA TYR A 55 2.77 -13.99 -2.18
C TYR A 55 3.93 -14.25 -3.14
N ASP A 56 4.94 -14.99 -2.69
CA ASP A 56 6.10 -15.35 -3.49
C ASP A 56 6.01 -16.83 -3.93
N GLY A 57 5.25 -17.07 -5.00
CA GLY A 57 4.99 -18.41 -5.56
C GLY A 57 6.03 -18.87 -6.59
N LYS A 58 7.18 -18.21 -6.73
CA LYS A 58 8.22 -18.62 -7.67
C LYS A 58 9.32 -19.42 -6.97
N GLU A 59 9.40 -20.72 -7.30
CA GLU A 59 10.37 -21.64 -6.69
C GLU A 59 11.82 -21.27 -7.01
N PHE A 60 12.07 -20.74 -8.20
CA PHE A 60 13.40 -20.34 -8.65
C PHE A 60 13.49 -18.84 -8.92
N ILE A 61 14.66 -18.24 -8.66
CA ILE A 61 14.94 -16.84 -8.90
C ILE A 61 14.92 -16.55 -10.39
N THR A 62 13.93 -15.78 -10.85
CA THR A 62 13.82 -15.37 -12.24
C THR A 62 14.69 -14.15 -12.55
N LYS A 63 14.96 -13.90 -13.84
CA LYS A 63 15.67 -12.69 -14.32
C LYS A 63 14.98 -11.40 -13.83
N TYR A 64 13.65 -11.39 -13.83
CA TYR A 64 12.86 -10.25 -13.36
C TYR A 64 13.04 -10.01 -11.86
N MET A 65 12.97 -11.06 -11.04
CA MET A 65 13.18 -10.99 -9.60
C MET A 65 14.58 -10.49 -9.28
N TYR A 66 15.59 -11.07 -9.94
CA TYR A 66 16.99 -10.68 -9.74
C TYR A 66 17.23 -9.21 -10.08
N LYS A 67 16.68 -8.72 -11.20
CA LYS A 67 16.79 -7.32 -11.62
C LYS A 67 16.20 -6.36 -10.56
N ASN A 68 15.07 -6.71 -9.99
CA ASN A 68 14.36 -5.86 -9.02
C ASN A 68 14.96 -5.90 -7.61
N ARG A 69 15.66 -6.98 -7.26
CA ARG A 69 16.25 -7.20 -5.92
C ARG A 69 17.73 -7.56 -5.99
N THR A 70 18.48 -6.99 -6.93
CA THR A 70 19.89 -7.33 -7.20
C THR A 70 20.76 -7.30 -5.94
N ASN A 71 20.66 -6.24 -5.12
CA ASN A 71 21.44 -6.11 -3.90
C ASN A 71 21.09 -7.17 -2.84
N TYR A 72 19.82 -7.56 -2.75
CA TYR A 72 19.35 -8.60 -1.85
C TYR A 72 19.96 -9.96 -2.21
N TYR A 73 19.92 -10.32 -3.49
CA TYR A 73 20.45 -11.60 -3.96
C TYR A 73 21.98 -11.64 -3.92
N LYS A 74 22.66 -10.57 -4.39
CA LYS A 74 24.12 -10.48 -4.33
C LYS A 74 24.68 -10.62 -2.92
N LYS A 75 24.08 -9.96 -1.93
CA LYS A 75 24.50 -10.06 -0.52
C LYS A 75 24.37 -11.49 0.04
N ARG A 76 23.55 -12.34 -0.56
CA ARG A 76 23.33 -13.73 -0.17
C ARG A 76 24.01 -14.75 -1.08
N GLY A 77 24.78 -14.29 -2.06
CA GLY A 77 25.45 -15.16 -3.04
C GLY A 77 24.49 -15.91 -3.97
N LEU A 78 23.26 -15.41 -4.12
CA LEU A 78 22.21 -16.03 -4.94
C LEU A 78 22.22 -15.48 -6.36
N ASN A 79 21.93 -16.33 -7.34
CA ASN A 79 21.93 -16.03 -8.77
C ASN A 79 20.57 -16.36 -9.42
N ILE A 80 20.42 -15.99 -10.67
CA ILE A 80 19.26 -16.40 -11.49
C ILE A 80 19.28 -17.92 -11.64
N GLY A 81 18.13 -18.57 -11.39
CA GLY A 81 18.00 -20.03 -11.42
C GLY A 81 18.25 -20.74 -10.09
N ASP A 82 18.79 -20.06 -9.10
CA ASP A 82 18.90 -20.62 -7.76
C ASP A 82 17.53 -20.74 -7.10
N LYS A 83 17.40 -21.62 -6.10
CA LYS A 83 16.18 -21.76 -5.31
C LYS A 83 15.87 -20.43 -4.60
N ASN A 84 14.63 -19.99 -4.72
CA ASN A 84 14.16 -18.77 -4.07
C ASN A 84 13.97 -19.00 -2.56
N PRO A 85 14.70 -18.30 -1.68
CA PRO A 85 14.56 -18.49 -0.24
C PRO A 85 13.19 -18.05 0.31
N ASN A 86 12.43 -17.30 -0.47
CA ASN A 86 11.09 -16.85 -0.09
C ASN A 86 9.99 -17.63 -0.82
N PHE A 87 10.32 -18.74 -1.49
CA PHE A 87 9.31 -19.57 -2.17
C PHE A 87 8.23 -20.03 -1.20
N ASP A 88 6.98 -19.96 -1.64
CA ASP A 88 5.79 -20.34 -0.88
C ASP A 88 5.64 -19.59 0.45
N THR A 89 5.91 -18.29 0.43
CA THR A 89 5.78 -17.42 1.61
C THR A 89 4.99 -16.15 1.30
N TYR A 90 4.49 -15.53 2.36
CA TYR A 90 3.66 -14.32 2.33
C TYR A 90 4.42 -13.15 2.95
N HIS A 91 4.25 -11.96 2.37
CA HIS A 91 4.93 -10.76 2.82
C HIS A 91 3.92 -9.66 3.15
N PRO A 92 3.40 -9.60 4.39
CA PRO A 92 2.58 -8.50 4.84
C PRO A 92 3.42 -7.24 5.04
N HIS A 93 2.89 -6.10 4.60
CA HIS A 93 3.53 -4.81 4.78
C HIS A 93 2.51 -3.67 4.84
N PHE A 94 2.93 -2.54 5.41
CA PHE A 94 2.11 -1.34 5.44
C PHE A 94 2.66 -0.27 4.50
N HIS A 95 1.76 0.29 3.70
CA HIS A 95 1.94 1.59 3.07
C HIS A 95 1.23 2.64 3.90
N VAL A 96 1.95 3.69 4.25
CA VAL A 96 1.45 4.73 5.16
C VAL A 96 1.74 6.10 4.58
N VAL A 97 0.74 6.96 4.52
CA VAL A 97 0.93 8.40 4.30
C VAL A 97 0.74 9.10 5.63
N LEU A 98 1.76 9.80 6.09
CA LEU A 98 1.76 10.58 7.32
C LEU A 98 1.60 12.06 6.99
N ALA A 99 0.66 12.75 7.63
CA ALA A 99 0.58 14.20 7.63
C ALA A 99 1.48 14.76 8.73
N VAL A 100 2.39 15.66 8.36
CA VAL A 100 3.32 16.34 9.28
C VAL A 100 3.24 17.85 9.10
N ASN A 101 3.73 18.62 10.05
CA ASN A 101 3.80 20.08 9.89
C ASN A 101 4.87 20.46 8.85
N LYS A 102 4.73 21.60 8.14
CA LYS A 102 5.74 22.10 7.18
C LYS A 102 7.16 22.20 7.78
N THR A 103 7.25 22.44 9.08
CA THR A 103 8.53 22.55 9.78
C THR A 103 9.23 21.21 10.02
N TYR A 104 8.56 20.07 9.73
CA TYR A 104 9.10 18.74 9.98
C TYR A 104 10.46 18.52 9.29
N PHE A 105 10.56 18.89 8.02
CA PHE A 105 11.79 18.68 7.23
C PHE A 105 12.90 19.72 7.54
N ASN A 106 12.53 20.84 8.17
CA ASN A 106 13.45 21.97 8.40
C ASN A 106 13.95 22.06 9.86
N LYS A 107 13.38 21.24 10.77
CA LYS A 107 13.78 21.25 12.19
C LYS A 107 14.44 19.93 12.57
N PRO A 108 15.76 19.89 12.81
CA PRO A 108 16.49 18.66 13.15
C PRO A 108 15.89 17.89 14.35
N ASN A 109 15.35 18.62 15.33
CA ASN A 109 14.79 18.03 16.55
C ASN A 109 13.40 17.36 16.34
N VAL A 110 12.78 17.55 15.18
CA VAL A 110 11.47 16.99 14.85
C VAL A 110 11.57 15.97 13.72
N TYR A 111 12.57 16.11 12.86
CA TYR A 111 12.79 15.24 11.72
C TYR A 111 13.27 13.85 12.16
N ILE A 112 12.51 12.83 11.79
CA ILE A 112 12.86 11.43 12.03
C ILE A 112 13.52 10.89 10.78
N ARG A 113 14.81 10.58 10.86
CA ARG A 113 15.59 9.99 9.74
C ARG A 113 15.15 8.56 9.46
N GLN A 114 15.41 8.07 8.25
CA GLN A 114 15.08 6.70 7.85
C GLN A 114 15.69 5.65 8.79
N SER A 115 16.93 5.83 9.23
CA SER A 115 17.56 4.92 10.20
C SER A 115 16.79 4.90 11.54
N ARG A 116 16.30 6.06 11.98
CA ARG A 116 15.49 6.12 13.20
C ARG A 116 14.11 5.50 13.03
N TRP A 117 13.47 5.66 11.87
CA TRP A 117 12.24 4.95 11.55
C TRP A 117 12.44 3.43 11.58
N LEU A 118 13.58 2.93 11.07
CA LEU A 118 13.93 1.51 11.14
C LEU A 118 14.06 1.01 12.59
N GLU A 119 14.83 1.72 13.43
CA GLU A 119 14.98 1.41 14.85
C GLU A 119 13.61 1.38 15.57
N LEU A 120 12.79 2.42 15.36
CA LEU A 120 11.45 2.52 15.94
C LEU A 120 10.54 1.37 15.51
N TRP A 121 10.66 0.92 14.26
CA TRP A 121 9.90 -0.21 13.76
C TRP A 121 10.39 -1.53 14.35
N GLN A 122 11.71 -1.75 14.41
CA GLN A 122 12.31 -2.90 15.09
C GLN A 122 11.89 -2.97 16.58
N GLU A 123 11.96 -1.85 17.28
CA GLU A 123 11.53 -1.77 18.69
C GLU A 123 10.02 -2.05 18.84
N SER A 124 9.20 -1.54 17.92
CA SER A 124 7.75 -1.70 17.97
C SER A 124 7.30 -3.11 17.64
N THR A 125 7.96 -3.78 16.71
CA THR A 125 7.73 -5.19 16.34
C THR A 125 8.46 -6.15 17.26
N LYS A 126 9.43 -5.69 18.05
CA LYS A 126 10.38 -6.53 18.80
C LYS A 126 11.16 -7.49 17.87
N ASN A 127 11.39 -7.07 16.63
CA ASN A 127 12.05 -7.89 15.62
C ASN A 127 13.29 -7.17 15.06
N PRO A 128 14.49 -7.46 15.58
CA PRO A 128 15.73 -6.84 15.11
C PRO A 128 16.18 -7.34 13.73
N SER A 129 15.56 -8.41 13.18
CA SER A 129 15.90 -8.93 11.86
C SER A 129 15.37 -8.06 10.72
N ILE A 130 14.49 -7.09 10.99
CA ILE A 130 14.04 -6.10 10.01
C ILE A 130 15.23 -5.23 9.64
N THR A 131 15.56 -5.18 8.36
CA THR A 131 16.76 -4.48 7.85
C THR A 131 16.48 -3.21 7.10
N GLN A 132 15.21 -2.92 6.80
CA GLN A 132 14.85 -1.75 6.01
C GLN A 132 13.42 -1.27 6.27
N VAL A 133 13.25 0.04 6.09
CA VAL A 133 11.98 0.74 5.88
C VAL A 133 12.20 1.71 4.73
N ASP A 134 11.16 2.05 3.98
CA ASP A 134 11.24 3.11 2.97
C ASP A 134 10.55 4.37 3.50
N VAL A 135 11.23 5.51 3.43
CA VAL A 135 10.74 6.79 3.93
C VAL A 135 10.98 7.86 2.87
N ARG A 136 9.92 8.45 2.34
CA ARG A 136 10.01 9.46 1.29
C ARG A 136 9.14 10.67 1.59
N ARG A 137 9.63 11.88 1.26
CA ARG A 137 8.78 13.07 1.21
C ARG A 137 7.88 12.97 -0.02
N VAL A 138 6.58 13.13 0.16
CA VAL A 138 5.62 13.22 -0.96
C VAL A 138 5.73 14.61 -1.58
N LYS A 139 5.94 14.66 -2.90
CA LYS A 139 6.00 15.93 -3.64
C LYS A 139 4.59 16.36 -4.05
N HIS A 140 4.24 17.62 -3.84
CA HIS A 140 2.92 18.16 -4.20
C HIS A 140 2.64 18.11 -5.71
N THR A 141 3.68 18.19 -6.55
CA THR A 141 3.56 18.24 -8.02
C THR A 141 3.61 16.88 -8.71
N ASN A 142 4.00 15.82 -8.02
CA ASN A 142 4.11 14.47 -8.59
C ASN A 142 3.93 13.41 -7.51
N ASN A 143 2.70 13.26 -7.01
CA ASN A 143 2.32 12.32 -5.95
C ASN A 143 1.56 11.09 -6.48
N LYS A 144 1.43 10.93 -7.81
CA LYS A 144 0.64 9.85 -8.42
C LYS A 144 1.07 8.46 -7.93
N LYS A 145 2.38 8.26 -7.71
CA LYS A 145 2.91 6.98 -7.23
C LYS A 145 2.45 6.67 -5.80
N GLU A 146 2.57 7.63 -4.90
CA GLU A 146 2.20 7.47 -3.49
C GLU A 146 0.68 7.28 -3.33
N VAL A 147 -0.12 8.03 -4.07
CA VAL A 147 -1.57 7.88 -4.11
C VAL A 147 -1.94 6.51 -4.68
N SER A 148 -1.30 6.09 -5.79
CA SER A 148 -1.51 4.79 -6.40
C SER A 148 -1.21 3.64 -5.43
N GLU A 149 -0.11 3.71 -4.65
CA GLU A 149 0.21 2.67 -3.68
C GLU A 149 -0.85 2.52 -2.58
N ILE A 150 -1.49 3.61 -2.17
CA ILE A 150 -2.61 3.56 -1.21
C ILE A 150 -3.91 3.06 -1.88
N ALA A 151 -4.12 3.40 -3.15
CA ALA A 151 -5.34 3.03 -3.88
C ALA A 151 -5.35 1.59 -4.42
N LYS A 152 -4.20 0.90 -4.51
CA LYS A 152 -4.12 -0.50 -4.96
C LYS A 152 -4.93 -1.45 -4.09
N TYR A 153 -5.28 -2.60 -4.62
CA TYR A 153 -5.85 -3.70 -3.83
C TYR A 153 -4.87 -4.19 -2.76
N SER A 154 -5.39 -4.72 -1.67
CA SER A 154 -4.58 -5.22 -0.55
C SER A 154 -3.87 -6.55 -0.86
N ALA A 155 -4.27 -7.22 -1.91
CA ALA A 155 -3.59 -8.35 -2.54
C ALA A 155 -3.80 -8.25 -4.05
N LYS A 156 -2.85 -8.72 -4.85
CA LYS A 156 -2.97 -8.75 -6.31
C LYS A 156 -3.69 -10.02 -6.73
N ASP A 157 -4.54 -9.93 -7.74
CA ASP A 157 -5.22 -11.10 -8.32
C ASP A 157 -4.22 -12.18 -8.73
N SER A 158 -3.08 -11.79 -9.33
CA SER A 158 -1.99 -12.70 -9.66
C SER A 158 -1.38 -13.43 -8.48
N ASP A 159 -1.54 -12.94 -7.27
CA ASP A 159 -0.97 -13.53 -6.07
C ASP A 159 -1.97 -14.53 -5.44
N TYR A 160 -3.24 -14.15 -5.23
CA TYR A 160 -4.20 -15.02 -4.54
C TYR A 160 -4.97 -15.98 -5.45
N LEU A 161 -4.97 -15.76 -6.78
CA LEU A 161 -5.60 -16.67 -7.73
C LEU A 161 -4.67 -17.78 -8.28
N GLN A 162 -3.51 -18.01 -7.66
CA GLN A 162 -2.58 -19.03 -8.14
C GLN A 162 -3.08 -20.46 -7.92
N ASN A 163 -3.70 -20.72 -6.78
CA ASN A 163 -4.37 -21.99 -6.46
C ASN A 163 -5.30 -21.79 -5.26
N GLU A 164 -6.11 -22.81 -4.97
CA GLU A 164 -7.11 -22.80 -3.90
C GLU A 164 -6.50 -22.56 -2.51
N THR A 165 -5.41 -23.23 -2.17
CA THR A 165 -4.75 -23.09 -0.87
C THR A 165 -4.25 -21.66 -0.62
N VAL A 166 -3.66 -21.05 -1.64
CA VAL A 166 -3.20 -19.65 -1.57
C VAL A 166 -4.40 -18.71 -1.42
N PHE A 167 -5.49 -18.95 -2.17
CA PHE A 167 -6.72 -18.18 -2.04
C PHE A 167 -7.30 -18.26 -0.62
N GLU A 168 -7.43 -19.46 -0.08
CA GLU A 168 -7.95 -19.67 1.28
C GLU A 168 -7.08 -19.00 2.34
N THR A 169 -5.76 -19.05 2.19
CA THR A 169 -4.83 -18.35 3.09
C THR A 169 -5.08 -16.85 3.10
N PHE A 170 -5.17 -16.21 1.93
CA PHE A 170 -5.50 -14.79 1.83
C PHE A 170 -6.88 -14.48 2.39
N PHE A 171 -7.87 -15.27 2.03
CA PHE A 171 -9.25 -15.08 2.50
C PHE A 171 -9.32 -15.13 4.03
N ASN A 172 -8.77 -16.15 4.65
CA ASN A 172 -8.77 -16.30 6.11
C ASN A 172 -7.98 -15.19 6.81
N ALA A 173 -6.78 -14.85 6.30
CA ALA A 173 -5.93 -13.86 6.93
C ALA A 173 -6.47 -12.42 6.81
N LEU A 174 -7.19 -12.09 5.74
CA LEU A 174 -7.67 -10.72 5.47
C LEU A 174 -9.14 -10.50 5.84
N THR A 175 -9.94 -11.55 5.94
CA THR A 175 -11.37 -11.44 6.29
C THR A 175 -11.54 -10.78 7.66
N GLY A 176 -12.44 -9.81 7.75
CA GLY A 176 -12.72 -9.04 8.98
C GLY A 176 -11.60 -8.09 9.42
N LYS A 177 -10.48 -8.00 8.70
CA LYS A 177 -9.41 -7.05 9.00
C LYS A 177 -9.68 -5.69 8.36
N ARG A 178 -9.30 -4.61 9.05
CA ARG A 178 -9.32 -3.26 8.48
C ARG A 178 -8.09 -3.06 7.60
N LEU A 179 -8.27 -3.20 6.30
CA LEU A 179 -7.18 -3.09 5.33
C LEU A 179 -6.69 -1.64 5.19
N ILE A 180 -7.60 -0.67 5.30
CA ILE A 180 -7.29 0.75 5.29
C ILE A 180 -7.76 1.37 6.61
N VAL A 181 -6.90 2.20 7.21
CA VAL A 181 -7.17 2.88 8.49
C VAL A 181 -6.80 4.35 8.37
N TYR A 182 -7.71 5.22 8.74
CA TYR A 182 -7.53 6.66 8.81
C TYR A 182 -7.38 7.13 10.25
N SER A 183 -6.54 8.14 10.49
CA SER A 183 -6.35 8.76 11.81
C SER A 183 -6.06 10.25 11.69
N GLY A 184 -6.44 11.02 12.73
CA GLY A 184 -6.24 12.46 12.80
C GLY A 184 -6.80 13.16 11.56
N LEU A 185 -6.04 14.05 10.94
CA LEU A 185 -6.47 14.85 9.79
C LEU A 185 -7.08 14.03 8.64
N PHE A 186 -6.60 12.80 8.41
CA PHE A 186 -7.18 11.95 7.35
C PHE A 186 -8.56 11.39 7.72
N LYS A 187 -8.79 11.14 9.01
CA LYS A 187 -10.13 10.75 9.47
C LYS A 187 -11.13 11.89 9.35
N ASP A 188 -10.70 13.11 9.62
CA ASP A 188 -11.54 14.30 9.45
C ASP A 188 -11.82 14.56 7.96
N ALA A 189 -10.80 14.43 7.09
CA ALA A 189 -10.98 14.54 5.65
C ALA A 189 -11.91 13.46 5.07
N SER A 190 -11.86 12.23 5.58
CA SER A 190 -12.79 11.16 5.18
C SER A 190 -14.24 11.52 5.48
N LYS A 191 -14.51 12.10 6.65
CA LYS A 191 -15.87 12.57 6.99
C LYS A 191 -16.36 13.68 6.05
N LEU A 192 -15.47 14.62 5.69
CA LEU A 192 -15.81 15.68 4.72
C LEU A 192 -16.14 15.09 3.33
N TYR A 193 -15.42 14.03 2.93
CA TYR A 193 -15.70 13.31 1.70
C TYR A 193 -17.07 12.63 1.75
N ASP A 194 -17.37 11.91 2.84
CA ASP A 194 -18.66 11.22 3.04
C ASP A 194 -19.84 12.20 3.05
N ASN A 195 -19.62 13.45 3.47
CA ASN A 195 -20.60 14.54 3.46
C ASN A 195 -20.66 15.32 2.14
N ASN A 196 -19.93 14.91 1.10
CA ASN A 196 -19.80 15.63 -0.19
C ASN A 196 -19.19 17.05 -0.09
N GLU A 197 -18.57 17.42 1.04
CA GLU A 197 -17.95 18.74 1.24
C GLU A 197 -16.66 18.94 0.44
N LEU A 198 -16.09 17.84 -0.10
CA LEU A 198 -14.89 17.85 -0.92
C LEU A 198 -15.15 17.95 -2.43
N GLU A 199 -16.40 17.98 -2.89
CA GLU A 199 -16.76 18.06 -4.30
C GLU A 199 -16.05 19.22 -5.02
N LYS A 200 -15.93 20.37 -4.37
CA LYS A 200 -15.22 21.57 -4.87
C LYS A 200 -13.73 21.39 -5.14
N TYR A 201 -13.13 20.27 -4.66
CA TYR A 201 -11.72 19.93 -4.87
C TYR A 201 -11.54 18.76 -5.85
N LYS A 202 -12.63 18.17 -6.36
CA LYS A 202 -12.52 17.19 -7.42
C LYS A 202 -11.92 17.83 -8.66
N GLU A 203 -10.95 17.15 -9.26
CA GLU A 203 -10.48 17.53 -10.59
C GLU A 203 -11.65 17.32 -11.57
N ILE A 204 -11.99 18.35 -12.31
CA ILE A 204 -12.97 18.22 -13.39
C ILE A 204 -12.26 17.45 -14.50
N ASP A 205 -12.78 16.29 -14.85
CA ASP A 205 -12.30 15.55 -16.01
C ASP A 205 -12.76 16.31 -17.28
N PRO A 206 -11.84 16.89 -18.08
CA PRO A 206 -12.20 17.60 -19.28
C PRO A 206 -12.61 16.68 -20.43
N THR A 207 -12.57 15.36 -20.23
CA THR A 207 -12.91 14.38 -21.25
C THR A 207 -14.40 14.37 -21.50
N GLN A 208 -14.82 14.59 -22.74
CA GLN A 208 -16.21 14.42 -23.14
C GLN A 208 -16.46 12.94 -23.49
N TYR A 209 -17.26 12.29 -22.66
CA TYR A 209 -17.69 10.91 -22.90
C TYR A 209 -18.91 10.91 -23.83
N ILE A 210 -18.76 10.28 -24.99
CA ILE A 210 -19.78 10.32 -26.07
C ILE A 210 -20.40 8.93 -26.27
N TYR A 211 -19.65 7.86 -25.95
CA TYR A 211 -20.06 6.50 -26.22
C TYR A 211 -20.16 5.66 -24.97
N LEU A 212 -21.17 4.76 -24.95
CA LEU A 212 -21.25 3.60 -24.06
C LEU A 212 -20.65 2.39 -24.79
N LEU A 213 -19.70 1.74 -24.14
CA LEU A 213 -19.10 0.50 -24.63
C LEU A 213 -19.57 -0.65 -23.75
N PHE A 214 -20.14 -1.68 -24.35
CA PHE A 214 -20.60 -2.88 -23.65
C PHE A 214 -19.63 -4.02 -23.89
N TYR A 215 -19.26 -4.71 -22.82
CA TYR A 215 -18.36 -5.86 -22.86
C TYR A 215 -19.00 -7.03 -22.14
N HIS A 216 -18.75 -8.23 -22.62
CA HIS A 216 -19.00 -9.45 -21.87
C HIS A 216 -17.70 -10.23 -21.63
N TRP A 217 -17.68 -11.04 -20.60
CA TRP A 217 -16.55 -11.88 -20.29
C TRP A 217 -16.56 -13.15 -21.17
N GLY A 218 -15.54 -13.30 -22.02
CA GLY A 218 -15.39 -14.42 -22.95
C GLY A 218 -14.51 -15.58 -22.43
N HIS A 219 -14.50 -15.83 -21.11
CA HIS A 219 -13.69 -16.82 -20.39
C HIS A 219 -12.19 -16.50 -20.27
N THR A 220 -11.61 -15.72 -21.16
CA THR A 220 -10.18 -15.35 -21.17
C THR A 220 -9.95 -13.85 -21.27
N GLU A 221 -10.88 -13.12 -21.87
CA GLU A 221 -10.80 -11.68 -22.10
C GLU A 221 -12.18 -11.02 -22.16
N TYR A 222 -12.23 -9.71 -22.00
CA TYR A 222 -13.45 -8.92 -22.24
C TYR A 222 -13.62 -8.67 -23.74
N ILE A 223 -14.74 -9.14 -24.29
CA ILE A 223 -15.11 -8.97 -25.70
C ILE A 223 -16.11 -7.83 -25.81
N GLN A 224 -15.77 -6.79 -26.56
CA GLN A 224 -16.72 -5.70 -26.84
C GLN A 224 -17.87 -6.21 -27.71
N THR A 225 -19.10 -6.06 -27.20
CA THR A 225 -20.31 -6.53 -27.89
C THR A 225 -21.07 -5.42 -28.55
N GLU A 226 -21.04 -4.23 -27.99
CA GLU A 226 -21.84 -3.13 -28.49
C GLU A 226 -21.17 -1.79 -28.19
N GLN A 227 -21.42 -0.80 -29.05
CA GLN A 227 -21.08 0.61 -28.86
C GLN A 227 -22.32 1.44 -29.20
N LYS A 228 -22.76 2.26 -28.26
CA LYS A 228 -23.89 3.18 -28.42
C LYS A 228 -23.47 4.61 -28.15
N LEU A 229 -24.06 5.55 -28.88
CA LEU A 229 -24.03 6.98 -28.52
C LEU A 229 -24.80 7.17 -27.20
N MET A 230 -24.19 7.89 -26.27
CA MET A 230 -24.86 8.30 -25.03
C MET A 230 -25.98 9.30 -25.35
N SER A 231 -27.11 9.19 -24.68
CA SER A 231 -28.15 10.24 -24.74
C SER A 231 -27.63 11.56 -24.16
N GLU A 232 -28.23 12.67 -24.50
CA GLU A 232 -27.86 13.99 -23.95
C GLU A 232 -27.93 14.03 -22.42
N ASP A 233 -28.89 13.33 -21.81
CA ASP A 233 -29.04 13.29 -20.37
C ASP A 233 -27.90 12.48 -19.71
N MET A 234 -27.53 11.32 -20.28
CA MET A 234 -26.39 10.54 -19.83
C MET A 234 -25.08 11.30 -20.00
N GLN A 235 -24.90 12.05 -21.08
CA GLN A 235 -23.72 12.90 -21.27
C GLN A 235 -23.63 14.00 -20.20
N LYS A 236 -24.75 14.58 -19.77
CA LYS A 236 -24.79 15.58 -18.69
C LYS A 236 -24.49 15.01 -17.31
N GLU A 237 -24.80 13.73 -17.08
CA GLU A 237 -24.51 13.08 -15.81
C GLU A 237 -23.03 12.67 -15.67
N VAL A 238 -22.35 12.39 -16.78
CA VAL A 238 -20.98 11.83 -16.79
C VAL A 238 -19.93 12.89 -17.09
N ASN A 239 -20.28 13.95 -17.83
CA ASN A 239 -19.43 15.08 -18.19
C ASN A 239 -19.71 16.30 -17.30
#